data_85396a6ddb01a15f9025e5ed825d466c
#
_entry.id   85396a6ddb01a15f9025e5ed825d466c
#
_cell.length_a   1.000
_cell.length_b   1.000
_cell.length_c   1.000
_cell.angle_alpha   90.00
_cell.angle_beta   90.00
_cell.angle_gamma   90.00
#
_symmetry.space_group_name_H-M   'P 1'
#
loop_
_entity.id
_entity.type
_entity.pdbx_description
1 polymer ?
#
loop_
_entity_poly.entity_id
_entity_poly.type
_entity_poly.pdbx_seq_one_letter_code
_entity_poly.pdbx_strand_id
1 'polypeptide(L)'
;MISNRPNIYLAGPLFSPQERQWNVLLRDSLTGYADVYLPQEDGSLLVDLVASGMSVEEAKSLIFSADIRAIDRCDILMIVMDGRVIDEGACFELGYAYSRGKLCLGIKTDVRSLLPVGDNPMIDCALRKIFRDVDSACDWIRRRQWEQH
;
A
#
# COMPACT_ATOMS: atom_id res chain seq x y z
N MET A 1 -21.78 -14.08 -10.48
CA MET A 1 -20.78 -13.29 -11.23
C MET A 1 -19.58 -13.08 -10.33
N ILE A 2 -18.42 -13.52 -10.74
CA ILE A 2 -17.18 -13.21 -10.03
C ILE A 2 -17.02 -11.69 -10.16
N SER A 3 -16.93 -10.99 -9.03
CA SER A 3 -16.64 -9.56 -9.02
C SER A 3 -15.29 -9.38 -9.71
N ASN A 4 -15.29 -8.74 -10.88
CA ASN A 4 -14.07 -8.50 -11.64
C ASN A 4 -13.39 -7.20 -11.16
N ARG A 5 -13.28 -7.08 -9.83
CA ARG A 5 -12.64 -5.97 -9.13
C ARG A 5 -11.28 -6.44 -8.63
N PRO A 6 -10.22 -5.67 -8.80
CA PRO A 6 -8.90 -6.06 -8.28
C PRO A 6 -8.87 -5.94 -6.76
N ASN A 7 -8.09 -6.83 -6.14
CA ASN A 7 -7.71 -6.70 -4.74
C ASN A 7 -6.45 -5.84 -4.64
N ILE A 8 -6.53 -4.73 -3.94
CA ILE A 8 -5.43 -3.79 -3.74
C ILE A 8 -4.93 -3.90 -2.30
N TYR A 9 -3.64 -4.15 -2.11
CA TYR A 9 -2.96 -3.96 -0.83
C TYR A 9 -2.40 -2.53 -0.79
N LEU A 10 -2.82 -1.75 0.20
CA LEU A 10 -2.38 -0.37 0.36
C LEU A 10 -1.22 -0.31 1.35
N ALA A 11 0.00 -0.19 0.82
CA ALA A 11 1.22 -0.06 1.60
C ALA A 11 1.53 1.41 1.88
N GLY A 12 1.81 1.75 3.13
CA GLY A 12 2.17 3.13 3.49
C GLY A 12 2.36 3.31 4.98
N PRO A 13 2.82 4.50 5.40
CA PRO A 13 3.00 4.82 6.81
C PRO A 13 1.64 4.87 7.52
N LEU A 14 1.61 4.39 8.78
CA LEU A 14 0.38 4.32 9.59
C LEU A 14 0.62 4.69 11.06
N PHE A 15 1.68 5.44 11.33
CA PHE A 15 2.17 5.72 12.68
C PHE A 15 1.60 7.01 13.28
N SER A 16 1.23 7.99 12.44
CA SER A 16 0.60 9.24 12.89
C SER A 16 -0.90 9.27 12.55
N PRO A 17 -1.70 10.08 13.27
CA PRO A 17 -3.12 10.27 12.91
C PRO A 17 -3.32 10.77 11.48
N GLN A 18 -2.46 11.65 11.00
CA GLN A 18 -2.52 12.21 9.64
C GLN A 18 -2.28 11.14 8.58
N GLU A 19 -1.28 10.27 8.77
CA GLU A 19 -1.00 9.15 7.88
C GLU A 19 -2.19 8.19 7.81
N ARG A 20 -2.75 7.82 8.96
CA ARG A 20 -3.92 6.95 9.01
C ARG A 20 -5.16 7.56 8.35
N GLN A 21 -5.39 8.86 8.54
CA GLN A 21 -6.50 9.56 7.87
C GLN A 21 -6.32 9.60 6.35
N TRP A 22 -5.10 9.86 5.89
CA TRP A 22 -4.77 9.83 4.47
C TRP A 22 -5.02 8.45 3.85
N ASN A 23 -4.59 7.41 4.53
CA ASN A 23 -4.78 6.02 4.08
C ASN A 23 -6.29 5.68 3.96
N VAL A 24 -7.11 6.10 4.93
CA VAL A 24 -8.56 5.91 4.89
C VAL A 24 -9.18 6.66 3.70
N LEU A 25 -8.81 7.92 3.48
CA LEU A 25 -9.29 8.71 2.35
C LEU A 25 -8.97 8.04 1.02
N LEU A 26 -7.74 7.57 0.87
CA LEU A 26 -7.31 6.87 -0.36
C LEU A 26 -8.07 5.55 -0.55
N ARG A 27 -8.20 4.73 0.50
CA ARG A 27 -9.00 3.50 0.48
C ARG A 27 -10.44 3.80 0.06
N ASP A 28 -11.09 4.78 0.69
CA ASP A 28 -12.49 5.12 0.41
C ASP A 28 -12.70 5.59 -1.04
N SER A 29 -11.73 6.33 -1.58
CA SER A 29 -11.77 6.78 -2.98
C SER A 29 -11.67 5.60 -3.96
N LEU A 30 -10.94 4.54 -3.61
CA LEU A 30 -10.76 3.35 -4.44
C LEU A 30 -11.87 2.31 -4.28
N THR A 31 -12.60 2.30 -3.15
CA THR A 31 -13.58 1.26 -2.78
C THR A 31 -14.70 1.10 -3.82
N GLY A 32 -15.00 2.14 -4.61
CA GLY A 32 -15.95 2.05 -5.73
C GLY A 32 -15.48 1.13 -6.88
N TYR A 33 -14.17 0.89 -7.00
CA TYR A 33 -13.54 0.25 -8.16
C TYR A 33 -12.68 -0.97 -7.82
N ALA A 34 -12.30 -1.14 -6.56
CA ALA A 34 -11.43 -2.20 -6.07
C ALA A 34 -11.84 -2.65 -4.67
N ASP A 35 -11.40 -3.85 -4.28
CA ASP A 35 -11.43 -4.30 -2.90
C ASP A 35 -10.08 -3.97 -2.28
N VAL A 36 -10.06 -3.10 -1.27
CA VAL A 36 -8.83 -2.55 -0.72
C VAL A 36 -8.56 -3.11 0.68
N TYR A 37 -7.41 -3.77 0.83
CA TYR A 37 -6.88 -4.15 2.14
C TYR A 37 -6.06 -2.99 2.70
N LEU A 38 -6.47 -2.52 3.87
CA LEU A 38 -5.81 -1.43 4.61
C LEU A 38 -5.24 -2.01 5.91
N PRO A 39 -3.91 -2.16 6.06
CA PRO A 39 -3.30 -2.86 7.20
C PRO A 39 -3.73 -2.35 8.57
N GLN A 40 -3.91 -1.05 8.73
CA GLN A 40 -4.34 -0.43 9.99
C GLN A 40 -5.77 -0.78 10.43
N GLU A 41 -6.62 -1.25 9.53
CA GLU A 41 -8.02 -1.61 9.81
C GLU A 41 -8.30 -3.10 9.58
N ASP A 42 -7.81 -3.66 8.48
CA ASP A 42 -8.04 -5.05 8.10
C ASP A 42 -7.02 -6.00 8.76
N GLY A 43 -5.88 -5.46 9.22
CA GLY A 43 -4.89 -6.11 10.04
C GLY A 43 -5.02 -5.70 11.52
N SER A 44 -3.87 -5.58 12.19
CA SER A 44 -3.80 -5.18 13.60
C SER A 44 -2.68 -4.18 13.82
N LEU A 45 -2.84 -3.31 14.82
CA LEU A 45 -1.79 -2.40 15.26
C LEU A 45 -0.98 -3.06 16.39
N LEU A 46 0.34 -2.92 16.34
CA LEU A 46 1.26 -3.49 17.33
C LEU A 46 0.92 -3.03 18.75
N VAL A 47 0.66 -1.73 18.91
CA VAL A 47 0.34 -1.13 20.21
C VAL A 47 -0.94 -1.71 20.83
N ASP A 48 -1.95 -1.99 19.99
CA ASP A 48 -3.23 -2.55 20.46
C ASP A 48 -3.09 -4.01 20.87
N LEU A 49 -2.33 -4.80 20.14
CA LEU A 49 -2.06 -6.20 20.48
C LEU A 49 -1.28 -6.32 21.78
N VAL A 50 -0.25 -5.50 21.97
CA VAL A 50 0.53 -5.46 23.20
C VAL A 50 -0.31 -4.98 24.38
N ALA A 51 -1.15 -3.96 24.18
CA ALA A 51 -2.07 -3.48 25.20
C ALA A 51 -3.11 -4.54 25.60
N SER A 52 -3.46 -5.47 24.71
CA SER A 52 -4.35 -6.60 25.01
C SER A 52 -3.68 -7.75 25.77
N GLY A 53 -2.37 -7.66 26.03
CA GLY A 53 -1.59 -8.65 26.79
C GLY A 53 -0.73 -9.59 25.95
N MET A 54 -0.65 -9.39 24.63
CA MET A 54 0.24 -10.17 23.76
C MET A 54 1.70 -9.74 23.95
N SER A 55 2.66 -10.65 23.87
CA SER A 55 4.08 -10.28 23.86
C SER A 55 4.41 -9.51 22.58
N VAL A 56 5.46 -8.68 22.64
CA VAL A 56 5.90 -7.88 21.49
C VAL A 56 6.30 -8.78 20.32
N GLU A 57 7.00 -9.87 20.60
CA GLU A 57 7.46 -10.84 19.60
C GLU A 57 6.30 -11.55 18.91
N GLU A 58 5.31 -12.00 19.67
CA GLU A 58 4.11 -12.63 19.12
C GLU A 58 3.29 -11.64 18.28
N ALA A 59 3.11 -10.42 18.76
CA ALA A 59 2.39 -9.37 18.05
C ALA A 59 3.06 -9.02 16.72
N LYS A 60 4.39 -8.85 16.71
CA LYS A 60 5.17 -8.62 15.48
C LYS A 60 5.04 -9.77 14.48
N SER A 61 5.17 -11.00 14.95
CA SER A 61 5.05 -12.19 14.10
C SER A 61 3.66 -12.32 13.49
N LEU A 62 2.62 -12.02 14.26
CA LEU A 62 1.23 -12.07 13.82
C LEU A 62 0.96 -11.02 12.74
N ILE A 63 1.38 -9.78 12.95
CA ILE A 63 1.23 -8.68 11.97
C ILE A 63 1.98 -9.02 10.69
N PHE A 64 3.25 -9.38 10.80
CA PHE A 64 4.08 -9.74 9.65
C PHE A 64 3.42 -10.84 8.80
N SER A 65 2.98 -11.92 9.45
CA SER A 65 2.35 -13.05 8.75
C SER A 65 1.01 -12.66 8.10
N ALA A 66 0.24 -11.78 8.74
CA ALA A 66 -1.04 -11.30 8.19
C ALA A 66 -0.83 -10.44 6.94
N ASP A 67 0.15 -9.52 6.98
CA ASP A 67 0.45 -8.63 5.86
C ASP A 67 1.03 -9.41 4.68
N ILE A 68 1.97 -10.33 4.91
CA ILE A 68 2.49 -11.22 3.86
C ILE A 68 1.36 -12.01 3.18
N ARG A 69 0.45 -12.61 3.95
CA ARG A 69 -0.71 -13.31 3.38
C ARG A 69 -1.65 -12.40 2.59
N ALA A 70 -1.83 -11.16 3.04
CA ALA A 70 -2.65 -10.19 2.32
C ALA A 70 -2.01 -9.79 0.99
N ILE A 71 -0.69 -9.57 0.97
CA ILE A 71 0.05 -9.29 -0.26
C ILE A 71 0.01 -10.48 -1.21
N ASP A 72 0.15 -11.71 -0.73
CA ASP A 72 0.07 -12.91 -1.57
C ASP A 72 -1.29 -13.04 -2.29
N ARG A 73 -2.36 -12.55 -1.66
CA ARG A 73 -3.72 -12.57 -2.22
C ARG A 73 -4.10 -11.37 -3.06
N CYS A 74 -3.35 -10.28 -2.98
CA CYS A 74 -3.66 -9.09 -3.78
C CYS A 74 -3.30 -9.27 -5.27
N ASP A 75 -3.96 -8.50 -6.12
CA ASP A 75 -3.61 -8.36 -7.53
C ASP A 75 -2.64 -7.19 -7.71
N ILE A 76 -2.82 -6.15 -6.92
CA ILE A 76 -2.10 -4.88 -7.00
C ILE A 76 -1.58 -4.52 -5.61
N LEU A 77 -0.31 -4.13 -5.51
CA LEU A 77 0.19 -3.38 -4.37
C LEU A 77 0.29 -1.90 -4.76
N MET A 78 -0.35 -1.03 -3.99
CA MET A 78 -0.23 0.43 -4.15
C MET A 78 0.51 1.01 -2.95
N ILE A 79 1.69 1.60 -3.21
CA ILE A 79 2.51 2.21 -2.17
C ILE A 79 2.28 3.73 -2.09
N VAL A 80 2.01 4.22 -0.88
CA VAL A 80 1.99 5.65 -0.57
C VAL A 80 3.42 6.13 -0.40
N MET A 81 3.85 7.04 -1.27
CA MET A 81 5.24 7.52 -1.35
C MET A 81 5.42 8.91 -0.72
N ASP A 82 4.37 9.44 -0.08
CA ASP A 82 4.41 10.77 0.53
C ASP A 82 5.28 10.78 1.79
N GLY A 83 5.90 11.94 2.05
CA GLY A 83 6.84 12.14 3.13
C GLY A 83 8.24 12.47 2.62
N ARG A 84 9.15 12.83 3.53
CA ARG A 84 10.55 13.11 3.19
C ARG A 84 11.28 11.84 2.74
N VAL A 85 10.91 10.71 3.33
CA VAL A 85 11.44 9.39 3.01
C VAL A 85 10.24 8.46 2.95
N ILE A 86 10.22 7.54 1.98
CA ILE A 86 9.19 6.52 1.88
C ILE A 86 9.32 5.58 3.09
N ASP A 87 8.19 5.16 3.65
CA ASP A 87 8.15 4.27 4.80
C ASP A 87 8.92 2.96 4.52
N GLU A 88 9.80 2.58 5.45
CA GLU A 88 10.66 1.39 5.27
C GLU A 88 9.87 0.09 5.24
N GLY A 89 8.79 -0.01 6.01
CA GLY A 89 7.90 -1.18 5.99
C GLY A 89 7.18 -1.30 4.64
N ALA A 90 6.68 -0.18 4.13
CA ALA A 90 6.06 -0.14 2.81
C ALA A 90 7.06 -0.47 1.69
N CYS A 91 8.32 -0.07 1.82
CA CYS A 91 9.38 -0.46 0.88
C CYS A 91 9.64 -1.97 0.88
N PHE A 92 9.65 -2.60 2.06
CA PHE A 92 9.77 -4.06 2.19
C PHE A 92 8.59 -4.76 1.50
N GLU A 93 7.38 -4.32 1.76
CA GLU A 93 6.14 -4.85 1.17
C GLU A 93 6.15 -4.73 -0.36
N LEU A 94 6.59 -3.58 -0.88
CA LEU A 94 6.77 -3.36 -2.32
C LEU A 94 7.76 -4.36 -2.93
N GLY A 95 8.92 -4.54 -2.30
CA GLY A 95 9.94 -5.50 -2.77
C GLY A 95 9.43 -6.93 -2.77
N TYR A 96 8.70 -7.31 -1.73
CA TYR A 96 8.05 -8.62 -1.65
C TYR A 96 7.00 -8.80 -2.75
N ALA A 97 6.08 -7.86 -2.92
CA ALA A 97 5.05 -7.90 -3.96
C ALA A 97 5.67 -7.97 -5.37
N TYR A 98 6.69 -7.17 -5.63
CA TYR A 98 7.43 -7.18 -6.90
C TYR A 98 8.03 -8.57 -7.18
N SER A 99 8.67 -9.18 -6.19
CA SER A 99 9.26 -10.53 -6.33
C SER A 99 8.22 -11.62 -6.57
N ARG A 100 6.98 -11.39 -6.14
CA ARG A 100 5.82 -12.29 -6.37
C ARG A 100 5.10 -12.02 -7.68
N GLY A 101 5.61 -11.11 -8.51
CA GLY A 101 5.02 -10.77 -9.80
C GLY A 101 3.71 -9.97 -9.70
N LYS A 102 3.46 -9.31 -8.56
CA LYS A 102 2.29 -8.45 -8.39
C LYS A 102 2.46 -7.16 -9.18
N LEU A 103 1.34 -6.60 -9.63
CA LEU A 103 1.35 -5.26 -10.22
C LEU A 103 1.61 -4.23 -9.11
N CYS A 104 2.67 -3.46 -9.24
CA CYS A 104 3.07 -2.46 -8.26
C CYS A 104 2.81 -1.06 -8.81
N LEU A 105 2.07 -0.26 -8.05
CA LEU A 105 1.71 1.12 -8.35
C LEU A 105 2.13 2.03 -7.21
N GLY A 106 2.47 3.28 -7.52
CA GLY A 106 2.78 4.30 -6.52
C GLY A 106 1.78 5.44 -6.55
N ILE A 107 1.54 6.05 -5.40
CA ILE A 107 0.87 7.34 -5.29
C ILE A 107 1.77 8.31 -4.51
N LYS A 108 2.09 9.43 -5.13
CA LYS A 108 2.94 10.48 -4.57
C LYS A 108 2.32 11.85 -4.83
N THR A 109 1.67 12.39 -3.83
CA THR A 109 1.09 13.75 -3.88
C THR A 109 2.05 14.79 -3.31
N ASP A 110 3.04 14.36 -2.54
CA ASP A 110 4.10 15.21 -2.01
C ASP A 110 5.08 15.62 -3.11
N VAL A 111 5.39 16.90 -3.21
CA VAL A 111 6.34 17.46 -4.19
C VAL A 111 7.79 17.18 -3.84
N ARG A 112 8.08 16.81 -2.59
CA ARG A 112 9.44 16.51 -2.14
C ARG A 112 9.92 15.19 -2.73
N SER A 113 11.16 15.13 -3.12
CA SER A 113 11.81 13.92 -3.63
C SER A 113 13.15 13.71 -2.92
N LEU A 114 13.56 12.46 -2.79
CA LEU A 114 14.84 12.09 -2.19
C LEU A 114 16.02 12.61 -3.03
N LEU A 115 15.88 12.53 -4.36
CA LEU A 115 16.89 12.96 -5.32
C LEU A 115 16.35 14.09 -6.19
N PRO A 116 17.21 14.92 -6.80
CA PRO A 116 16.78 15.97 -7.73
C PRO A 116 15.97 15.45 -8.94
N VAL A 117 16.15 14.17 -9.28
CA VAL A 117 15.55 13.52 -10.47
C VAL A 117 14.52 12.44 -10.11
N GLY A 118 14.11 12.33 -8.86
CA GLY A 118 13.11 11.34 -8.43
C GLY A 118 13.42 10.72 -7.08
N ASP A 119 12.93 9.52 -6.88
CA ASP A 119 13.15 8.75 -5.66
C ASP A 119 14.23 7.66 -5.88
N ASN A 120 14.38 6.77 -4.92
CA ASN A 120 15.36 5.68 -5.02
C ASN A 120 15.03 4.79 -6.23
N PRO A 121 16.00 4.50 -7.12
CA PRO A 121 15.77 3.65 -8.30
C PRO A 121 15.16 2.28 -7.98
N MET A 122 15.45 1.69 -6.82
CA MET A 122 14.85 0.41 -6.41
C MET A 122 13.34 0.52 -6.19
N ILE A 123 12.86 1.71 -5.86
CA ILE A 123 11.43 1.98 -5.72
C ILE A 123 10.83 2.37 -7.07
N ASP A 124 11.41 3.39 -7.73
CA ASP A 124 10.88 3.90 -9.00
C ASP A 124 10.80 2.81 -10.08
N CYS A 125 11.82 1.95 -10.18
CA CYS A 125 11.86 0.90 -11.19
C CYS A 125 10.96 -0.32 -10.85
N ALA A 126 10.59 -0.50 -9.60
CA ALA A 126 9.64 -1.55 -9.21
C ALA A 126 8.19 -1.16 -9.54
N LEU A 127 7.91 0.11 -9.75
CA LEU A 127 6.58 0.65 -9.98
C LEU A 127 6.25 0.74 -11.46
N ARG A 128 5.11 0.18 -11.85
CA ARG A 128 4.58 0.31 -13.22
C ARG A 128 4.16 1.75 -13.53
N LYS A 129 3.61 2.44 -12.53
CA LYS A 129 3.12 3.81 -12.65
C LYS A 129 3.08 4.48 -11.28
N ILE A 130 3.40 5.77 -11.26
CA ILE A 130 3.27 6.63 -10.10
C ILE A 130 2.22 7.69 -10.41
N PHE A 131 1.16 7.75 -9.61
CA PHE A 131 0.12 8.77 -9.69
C PHE A 131 0.47 9.97 -8.83
N ARG A 132 0.11 11.16 -9.30
CA ARG A 132 0.37 12.42 -8.59
C ARG A 132 -0.85 12.96 -7.85
N ASP A 133 -2.00 12.32 -8.05
CA ASP A 133 -3.28 12.64 -7.39
C ASP A 133 -4.17 11.39 -7.30
N VAL A 134 -5.15 11.45 -6.41
CA VAL A 134 -6.08 10.34 -6.14
C VAL A 134 -6.99 10.08 -7.33
N ASP A 135 -7.47 11.15 -7.99
CA ASP A 135 -8.42 11.03 -9.10
C ASP A 135 -7.83 10.26 -10.29
N SER A 136 -6.57 10.56 -10.62
CA SER A 136 -5.84 9.85 -11.67
C SER A 136 -5.66 8.36 -11.34
N ALA A 137 -5.40 8.02 -10.07
CA ALA A 137 -5.30 6.63 -9.63
C ALA A 137 -6.65 5.92 -9.75
N CYS A 138 -7.72 6.54 -9.26
CA CYS A 138 -9.08 6.00 -9.35
C CYS A 138 -9.52 5.80 -10.79
N ASP A 139 -9.28 6.77 -11.67
CA ASP A 139 -9.62 6.69 -13.09
C ASP A 139 -8.88 5.53 -13.78
N TRP A 140 -7.61 5.33 -13.46
CA TRP A 140 -6.81 4.25 -14.03
C TRP A 140 -7.35 2.87 -13.62
N ILE A 141 -7.69 2.69 -12.33
CA ILE A 141 -8.31 1.45 -11.82
C ILE A 141 -9.69 1.25 -12.45
N ARG A 142 -10.53 2.30 -12.48
CA ARG A 142 -11.88 2.26 -13.06
C ARG A 142 -11.88 1.86 -14.53
N ARG A 143 -10.91 2.34 -15.33
CA ARG A 143 -10.76 2.00 -16.75
C ARG A 143 -10.13 0.63 -16.99
N ARG A 144 -9.91 -0.17 -15.94
CA ARG A 144 -9.35 -1.54 -15.98
C ARG A 144 -8.01 -1.61 -16.71
N GLN A 145 -7.20 -0.55 -16.65
CA GLN A 145 -5.88 -0.52 -17.28
C GLN A 145 -4.89 -1.50 -16.64
N TRP A 146 -5.22 -2.03 -15.46
CA TRP A 146 -4.46 -3.05 -14.76
C TRP A 146 -4.57 -4.45 -15.41
N GLU A 147 -5.59 -4.70 -16.25
CA GLU A 147 -5.78 -5.98 -16.96
C GLU A 147 -4.87 -6.14 -18.19
N GLN A 148 -4.20 -5.08 -18.62
CA GLN A 148 -3.36 -5.08 -19.82
C GLN A 148 -1.91 -5.50 -19.53
N HIS A 149 -1.69 -6.32 -18.45
CA HIS A 149 -0.33 -6.69 -17.99
C HIS A 149 -0.21 -8.15 -17.59
#